data_b7fb8c2c2861a55122362d8e8cf4703e
#
_entry.id   b7fb8c2c2861a55122362d8e8cf4703e
#
_cell.length_a   1.000
_cell.length_b   1.000
_cell.length_c   1.000
_cell.angle_alpha   90.00
_cell.angle_beta   90.00
_cell.angle_gamma   90.00
#
_symmetry.space_group_name_H-M   'P 1'
#
loop_
_entity.id
_entity.type
_entity.pdbx_description
1 polymer ?
#
loop_
_entity_poly.entity_id
_entity_poly.type
_entity_poly.pdbx_seq_one_letter_code
_entity_poly.pdbx_strand_id
1 'polypeptide(L)'
;VALDGKTRRRSFDTASEKSALHMVSAFSHGSGLVLGQRAVDSKSNEITAIPELLKMLEVKGGIVTIDAMGCQKTIASEIVKRKADYVLALKGNQGQMSEEVAEYFRWAREEKFRGLPHSYAETTEKDHGRIEIRRVWATEDLDWLPGKKEWKGLKSDGLVESERSVGE
;
A
#
# COMPACT_ATOMS: atom_id res chain seq x y z
N VAL A 1 -3.46 10.15 -2.59
CA VAL A 1 -4.59 9.41 -3.18
C VAL A 1 -4.48 7.95 -2.78
N ALA A 2 -5.50 7.41 -2.10
CA ALA A 2 -5.56 6.00 -1.76
C ALA A 2 -6.33 5.23 -2.84
N LEU A 3 -5.75 4.12 -3.31
CA LEU A 3 -6.43 3.17 -4.19
C LEU A 3 -6.80 1.92 -3.38
N ASP A 4 -8.06 1.53 -3.42
CA ASP A 4 -8.58 0.38 -2.68
C ASP A 4 -9.59 -0.39 -3.55
N GLY A 5 -9.45 -1.71 -3.56
CA GLY A 5 -10.36 -2.62 -4.21
C GLY A 5 -11.43 -3.13 -3.25
N LYS A 6 -12.69 -3.10 -3.67
CA LYS A 6 -13.79 -3.52 -2.82
C LYS A 6 -14.85 -4.31 -3.59
N THR A 7 -15.16 -5.49 -3.10
CA THR A 7 -16.31 -6.24 -3.59
C THR A 7 -17.59 -5.70 -2.98
N ARG A 8 -18.52 -5.24 -3.81
CA ARG A 8 -19.80 -4.72 -3.34
C ARG A 8 -20.68 -5.88 -2.87
N ARG A 9 -20.95 -5.92 -1.58
CA ARG A 9 -21.83 -6.95 -0.99
C ARG A 9 -23.23 -6.88 -1.62
N ARG A 10 -23.85 -8.04 -1.89
CA ARG A 10 -25.20 -8.18 -2.46
C ARG A 10 -25.35 -7.62 -3.88
N SER A 11 -24.27 -7.49 -4.64
CA SER A 11 -24.30 -7.11 -6.07
C SER A 11 -24.28 -8.32 -7.01
N PHE A 12 -24.32 -9.54 -6.46
CA PHE A 12 -24.49 -10.77 -7.27
C PHE A 12 -25.96 -10.96 -7.62
N ASP A 13 -26.19 -11.48 -8.80
CA ASP A 13 -27.52 -11.87 -9.27
C ASP A 13 -27.49 -13.36 -9.61
N THR A 14 -28.15 -14.15 -8.74
CA THR A 14 -28.22 -15.61 -8.90
C THR A 14 -29.06 -16.03 -10.11
N ALA A 15 -29.99 -15.19 -10.55
CA ALA A 15 -30.86 -15.50 -11.69
C ALA A 15 -30.14 -15.34 -13.04
N SER A 16 -29.13 -14.45 -13.10
CA SER A 16 -28.35 -14.16 -14.31
C SER A 16 -26.89 -14.63 -14.24
N GLU A 17 -26.53 -15.45 -13.24
CA GLU A 17 -25.16 -15.95 -12.99
C GLU A 17 -24.09 -14.83 -12.90
N LYS A 18 -24.49 -13.60 -12.56
CA LYS A 18 -23.56 -12.49 -12.43
C LYS A 18 -22.84 -12.55 -11.10
N SER A 19 -21.51 -12.55 -11.15
CA SER A 19 -20.65 -12.43 -9.97
C SER A 19 -20.81 -11.07 -9.28
N ALA A 20 -20.46 -11.01 -7.98
CA ALA A 20 -20.47 -9.76 -7.25
C ALA A 20 -19.58 -8.71 -7.92
N LEU A 21 -20.06 -7.47 -7.98
CA LEU A 21 -19.33 -6.36 -8.57
C LEU A 21 -18.10 -6.03 -7.70
N HIS A 22 -16.93 -6.19 -8.28
CA HIS A 22 -15.67 -5.75 -7.70
C HIS A 22 -15.26 -4.42 -8.32
N MET A 23 -14.85 -3.47 -7.49
CA MET A 23 -14.51 -2.11 -7.93
C MET A 23 -13.20 -1.66 -7.28
N VAL A 24 -12.36 -0.98 -8.05
CA VAL A 24 -11.22 -0.20 -7.53
C VAL A 24 -11.64 1.26 -7.48
N SER A 25 -11.41 1.90 -6.34
CA SER A 25 -11.74 3.30 -6.09
C SER A 25 -10.48 4.10 -5.76
N ALA A 26 -10.44 5.33 -6.22
CA ALA A 26 -9.42 6.31 -5.86
C ALA A 26 -10.01 7.37 -4.93
N PHE A 27 -9.46 7.49 -3.72
CA PHE A 27 -9.92 8.42 -2.70
C PHE A 27 -8.84 9.45 -2.36
N SER A 28 -9.21 10.71 -2.36
CA SER A 28 -8.34 11.81 -1.94
C SER A 28 -8.58 12.15 -0.47
N HIS A 29 -7.59 11.86 0.39
CA HIS A 29 -7.66 12.23 1.81
C HIS A 29 -7.72 13.75 2.02
N GLY A 30 -7.00 14.53 1.21
CA GLY A 30 -6.94 15.98 1.36
C GLY A 30 -8.27 16.69 1.05
N SER A 31 -9.05 16.18 0.10
CA SER A 31 -10.35 16.74 -0.27
C SER A 31 -11.54 15.95 0.28
N GLY A 32 -11.33 14.74 0.80
CA GLY A 32 -12.42 13.86 1.24
C GLY A 32 -13.28 13.31 0.10
N LEU A 33 -12.78 13.30 -1.14
CA LEU A 33 -13.56 12.96 -2.32
C LEU A 33 -13.09 11.66 -2.97
N VAL A 34 -14.04 10.94 -3.54
CA VAL A 34 -13.76 9.86 -4.50
C VAL A 34 -13.45 10.51 -5.85
N LEU A 35 -12.21 10.35 -6.33
CA LEU A 35 -11.74 10.95 -7.57
C LEU A 35 -12.14 10.14 -8.80
N GLY A 36 -12.33 8.85 -8.63
CA GLY A 36 -12.73 7.94 -9.70
C GLY A 36 -12.93 6.53 -9.19
N GLN A 37 -13.65 5.75 -9.98
CA GLN A 37 -13.90 4.34 -9.72
C GLN A 37 -13.87 3.56 -11.02
N ARG A 38 -13.42 2.31 -10.95
CA ARG A 38 -13.43 1.39 -12.08
C ARG A 38 -13.91 0.01 -11.65
N ALA A 39 -14.84 -0.55 -12.39
CA ALA A 39 -15.23 -1.94 -12.23
C ALA A 39 -14.08 -2.85 -12.68
N VAL A 40 -13.87 -3.92 -11.94
CA VAL A 40 -12.97 -5.01 -12.31
C VAL A 40 -13.79 -6.04 -13.06
N ASP A 41 -13.43 -6.31 -14.31
CA ASP A 41 -14.11 -7.30 -15.12
C ASP A 41 -13.95 -8.70 -14.52
N SER A 42 -14.94 -9.56 -14.75
CA SER A 42 -14.96 -10.93 -14.20
C SER A 42 -13.75 -11.79 -14.59
N LYS A 43 -13.05 -11.42 -15.66
CA LYS A 43 -11.82 -12.07 -16.17
C LYS A 43 -10.54 -11.32 -15.84
N SER A 44 -10.63 -10.21 -15.09
CA SER A 44 -9.49 -9.37 -14.67
C SER A 44 -9.38 -9.30 -13.15
N ASN A 45 -8.34 -8.66 -12.66
CA ASN A 45 -8.11 -8.44 -11.24
C ASN A 45 -7.76 -6.97 -10.99
N GLU A 46 -7.60 -6.58 -9.73
CA GLU A 46 -7.21 -5.22 -9.34
C GLU A 46 -5.90 -4.78 -9.99
N ILE A 47 -4.95 -5.70 -10.18
CA ILE A 47 -3.63 -5.42 -10.79
C ILE A 47 -3.79 -4.83 -12.19
N THR A 48 -4.82 -5.25 -12.94
CA THR A 48 -5.10 -4.71 -14.27
C THR A 48 -5.98 -3.47 -14.24
N ALA A 49 -6.87 -3.34 -13.27
CA ALA A 49 -7.78 -2.20 -13.15
C ALA A 49 -7.08 -0.94 -12.59
N ILE A 50 -6.10 -1.09 -11.68
CA ILE A 50 -5.37 0.04 -11.08
C ILE A 50 -4.66 0.90 -12.13
N PRO A 51 -3.85 0.36 -13.07
CA PRO A 51 -3.21 1.18 -14.10
C PRO A 51 -4.22 1.94 -14.98
N GLU A 52 -5.36 1.33 -15.29
CA GLU A 52 -6.41 1.96 -16.08
C GLU A 52 -7.08 3.11 -15.30
N LEU A 53 -7.34 2.91 -14.00
CA LEU A 53 -7.87 3.98 -13.15
C LEU A 53 -6.86 5.13 -13.04
N LEU A 54 -5.58 4.84 -12.84
CA LEU A 54 -4.51 5.85 -12.77
C LEU A 54 -4.43 6.71 -14.04
N LYS A 55 -4.75 6.14 -15.23
CA LYS A 55 -4.76 6.91 -16.49
C LYS A 55 -5.83 8.01 -16.53
N MET A 56 -6.89 7.84 -15.77
CA MET A 56 -8.01 8.77 -15.70
C MET A 56 -7.83 9.87 -14.65
N LEU A 57 -6.79 9.76 -13.80
CA LEU A 57 -6.58 10.65 -12.66
C LEU A 57 -5.39 11.58 -12.88
N GLU A 58 -5.55 12.82 -12.44
CA GLU A 58 -4.42 13.75 -12.30
C GLU A 58 -3.78 13.56 -10.92
N VAL A 59 -2.68 12.78 -10.88
CA VAL A 59 -1.98 12.43 -9.62
C VAL A 59 -0.61 13.09 -9.50
N LYS A 60 -0.24 13.94 -10.46
CA LYS A 60 1.06 14.61 -10.51
C LYS A 60 1.37 15.36 -9.20
N GLY A 61 2.56 15.15 -8.66
CA GLY A 61 3.03 15.76 -7.41
C GLY A 61 2.37 15.20 -6.16
N GLY A 62 1.48 14.22 -6.30
CA GLY A 62 0.83 13.56 -5.19
C GLY A 62 1.51 12.25 -4.80
N ILE A 63 1.07 11.68 -3.68
CA ILE A 63 1.45 10.34 -3.23
C ILE A 63 0.27 9.39 -3.45
N VAL A 64 0.51 8.28 -4.13
CA VAL A 64 -0.46 7.20 -4.34
C VAL A 64 -0.18 6.09 -3.35
N THR A 65 -1.17 5.72 -2.55
CA THR A 65 -1.06 4.62 -1.58
C THR A 65 -1.92 3.45 -2.03
N ILE A 66 -1.37 2.25 -1.99
CA ILE A 66 -2.05 1.03 -2.42
C ILE A 66 -1.72 -0.10 -1.44
N ASP A 67 -2.69 -0.98 -1.21
CA ASP A 67 -2.51 -2.17 -0.40
C ASP A 67 -1.58 -3.22 -1.06
N ALA A 68 -1.39 -4.35 -0.39
CA ALA A 68 -0.46 -5.36 -0.84
C ALA A 68 -0.81 -5.99 -2.20
N MET A 69 -2.08 -6.04 -2.59
CA MET A 69 -2.47 -6.60 -3.90
C MET A 69 -1.92 -5.74 -5.04
N GLY A 70 -1.93 -4.42 -4.86
CA GLY A 70 -1.38 -3.46 -5.83
C GLY A 70 0.13 -3.21 -5.68
N CYS A 71 0.83 -3.90 -4.78
CA CYS A 71 2.29 -3.83 -4.69
C CYS A 71 2.92 -4.59 -5.86
N GLN A 72 3.01 -3.92 -7.02
CA GLN A 72 3.50 -4.48 -8.27
C GLN A 72 4.46 -3.51 -8.97
N LYS A 73 5.56 -4.02 -9.53
CA LYS A 73 6.58 -3.23 -10.24
C LYS A 73 5.99 -2.42 -11.40
N THR A 74 5.02 -2.99 -12.10
CA THR A 74 4.32 -2.33 -13.21
C THR A 74 3.48 -1.16 -12.74
N ILE A 75 2.82 -1.28 -11.59
CA ILE A 75 2.02 -0.22 -10.97
C ILE A 75 2.93 0.90 -10.47
N ALA A 76 4.01 0.58 -9.76
CA ALA A 76 5.03 1.56 -9.35
C ALA A 76 5.56 2.36 -10.55
N SER A 77 5.89 1.66 -11.66
CA SER A 77 6.34 2.30 -12.89
C SER A 77 5.29 3.24 -13.49
N GLU A 78 4.02 2.87 -13.46
CA GLU A 78 2.93 3.70 -13.98
C GLU A 78 2.71 4.96 -13.15
N ILE A 79 2.79 4.86 -11.82
CA ILE A 79 2.70 6.01 -10.91
C ILE A 79 3.84 7.00 -11.17
N VAL A 80 5.08 6.52 -11.26
CA VAL A 80 6.25 7.36 -11.53
C VAL A 80 6.18 8.04 -12.89
N LYS A 81 5.69 7.35 -13.94
CA LYS A 81 5.45 7.96 -15.27
C LYS A 81 4.50 9.16 -15.18
N ARG A 82 3.57 9.16 -14.22
CA ARG A 82 2.62 10.25 -13.96
C ARG A 82 3.17 11.34 -13.05
N LYS A 83 4.48 11.28 -12.75
CA LYS A 83 5.16 12.25 -11.87
C LYS A 83 4.55 12.31 -10.47
N ALA A 84 4.11 11.17 -9.96
CA ALA A 84 3.66 10.96 -8.59
C ALA A 84 4.63 10.04 -7.84
N ASP A 85 4.63 10.12 -6.52
CA ASP A 85 5.30 9.18 -5.62
C ASP A 85 4.32 8.09 -5.16
N TYR A 86 4.83 7.03 -4.56
CA TYR A 86 4.00 5.93 -4.09
C TYR A 86 4.38 5.43 -2.69
N VAL A 87 3.40 4.86 -2.00
CA VAL A 87 3.57 4.00 -0.82
C VAL A 87 2.79 2.72 -1.09
N LEU A 88 3.50 1.61 -1.22
CA LEU A 88 2.93 0.30 -1.50
C LEU A 88 3.15 -0.62 -0.31
N ALA A 89 2.09 -1.30 0.13
CA ALA A 89 2.20 -2.24 1.24
C ALA A 89 2.87 -3.54 0.75
N LEU A 90 4.06 -3.82 1.27
CA LEU A 90 4.79 -5.05 0.97
C LEU A 90 4.28 -6.20 1.84
N LYS A 91 3.99 -7.34 1.23
CA LYS A 91 3.61 -8.58 1.91
C LYS A 91 4.14 -9.81 1.16
N GLY A 92 3.81 -10.99 1.63
CA GLY A 92 4.28 -12.26 1.07
C GLY A 92 3.99 -12.49 -0.42
N ASN A 93 3.10 -11.68 -1.06
CA ASN A 93 2.90 -11.71 -2.51
C ASN A 93 4.13 -11.26 -3.32
N GLN A 94 5.10 -10.61 -2.68
CA GLN A 94 6.40 -10.25 -3.27
C GLN A 94 7.53 -11.20 -2.81
N GLY A 95 7.18 -12.36 -2.24
CA GLY A 95 8.09 -13.47 -1.96
C GLY A 95 9.39 -13.01 -1.28
N GLN A 96 10.50 -13.26 -1.96
CA GLN A 96 11.85 -13.00 -1.46
C GLN A 96 12.05 -11.56 -0.95
N MET A 97 11.56 -10.54 -1.66
CA MET A 97 11.70 -9.15 -1.23
C MET A 97 11.03 -8.90 0.12
N SER A 98 9.86 -9.48 0.34
CA SER A 98 9.13 -9.35 1.62
C SER A 98 9.90 -10.01 2.78
N GLU A 99 10.56 -11.14 2.52
CA GLU A 99 11.37 -11.84 3.51
C GLU A 99 12.64 -11.03 3.85
N GLU A 100 13.35 -10.54 2.85
CA GLU A 100 14.55 -9.72 3.01
C GLU A 100 14.29 -8.43 3.78
N VAL A 101 13.20 -7.73 3.47
CA VAL A 101 12.79 -6.52 4.20
C VAL A 101 12.43 -6.86 5.65
N ALA A 102 11.67 -7.93 5.88
CA ALA A 102 11.31 -8.35 7.23
C ALA A 102 12.54 -8.75 8.06
N GLU A 103 13.52 -9.40 7.43
CA GLU A 103 14.77 -9.82 8.07
C GLU A 103 15.66 -8.62 8.41
N TYR A 104 15.82 -7.68 7.48
CA TYR A 104 16.54 -6.43 7.73
C TYR A 104 15.98 -5.65 8.92
N PHE A 105 14.66 -5.41 8.96
CA PHE A 105 14.07 -4.65 10.06
C PHE A 105 14.08 -5.41 11.38
N ARG A 106 14.03 -6.74 11.38
CA ARG A 106 14.21 -7.56 12.58
C ARG A 106 15.61 -7.35 13.15
N TRP A 107 16.64 -7.54 12.33
CA TRP A 107 18.02 -7.32 12.70
C TRP A 107 18.28 -5.86 13.16
N ALA A 108 17.82 -4.87 12.39
CA ALA A 108 17.99 -3.47 12.73
C ALA A 108 17.40 -3.11 14.11
N ARG A 109 16.27 -3.71 14.46
CA ARG A 109 15.64 -3.54 15.78
C ARG A 109 16.44 -4.20 16.91
N GLU A 110 16.94 -5.40 16.71
CA GLU A 110 17.81 -6.09 17.66
C GLU A 110 19.05 -5.25 17.95
N GLU A 111 19.64 -4.64 16.94
CA GLU A 111 20.75 -3.70 17.02
C GLU A 111 20.33 -2.28 17.46
N LYS A 112 19.05 -2.05 17.75
CA LYS A 112 18.46 -0.74 18.12
C LYS A 112 18.79 0.35 17.10
N PHE A 113 18.82 -0.01 15.83
CA PHE A 113 19.17 0.85 14.69
C PHE A 113 20.52 1.58 14.85
N ARG A 114 21.43 1.02 15.63
CA ARG A 114 22.70 1.66 15.93
C ARG A 114 23.56 1.78 14.66
N GLY A 115 23.88 3.05 14.30
CA GLY A 115 24.67 3.34 13.10
C GLY A 115 23.92 3.19 11.77
N LEU A 116 22.60 2.91 11.82
CA LEU A 116 21.77 2.80 10.62
C LEU A 116 20.97 4.09 10.42
N PRO A 117 21.08 4.75 9.25
CA PRO A 117 20.25 5.90 8.92
C PRO A 117 18.77 5.49 8.88
N HIS A 118 17.95 6.08 9.74
CA HIS A 118 16.50 5.81 9.77
C HIS A 118 15.74 7.00 10.31
N SER A 119 14.45 7.04 10.03
CA SER A 119 13.47 7.88 10.71
C SER A 119 12.53 7.03 11.54
N TYR A 120 12.00 7.61 12.61
CA TYR A 120 11.05 6.96 13.52
C TYR A 120 9.89 7.88 13.82
N ALA A 121 8.69 7.33 13.84
CA ALA A 121 7.49 8.02 14.31
C ALA A 121 6.62 7.05 15.11
N GLU A 122 5.97 7.58 16.15
CA GLU A 122 5.00 6.84 16.95
C GLU A 122 3.72 7.66 17.10
N THR A 123 2.58 7.02 16.95
CA THR A 123 1.28 7.60 17.23
C THR A 123 0.53 6.73 18.22
N THR A 124 -0.18 7.37 19.14
CA THR A 124 -1.08 6.70 20.08
C THR A 124 -2.48 7.28 19.89
N GLU A 125 -3.41 6.43 19.50
CA GLU A 125 -4.82 6.77 19.33
C GLU A 125 -5.65 6.06 20.39
N LYS A 126 -6.61 6.78 20.99
CA LYS A 126 -7.57 6.22 21.93
C LYS A 126 -8.98 6.50 21.42
N ASP A 127 -9.66 5.45 21.04
CA ASP A 127 -11.04 5.54 20.55
C ASP A 127 -11.86 4.31 20.98
N HIS A 128 -13.12 4.54 21.36
CA HIS A 128 -14.09 3.48 21.71
C HIS A 128 -13.55 2.39 22.67
N GLY A 129 -12.81 2.78 23.72
CA GLY A 129 -12.26 1.84 24.69
C GLY A 129 -11.05 1.04 24.19
N ARG A 130 -10.47 1.44 23.07
CA ARG A 130 -9.24 0.85 22.51
C ARG A 130 -8.12 1.84 22.55
N ILE A 131 -6.90 1.36 22.77
CA ILE A 131 -5.68 2.11 22.58
C ILE A 131 -4.94 1.42 21.43
N GLU A 132 -4.60 2.18 20.41
CA GLU A 132 -3.80 1.71 19.29
C GLU A 132 -2.51 2.53 19.22
N ILE A 133 -1.38 1.83 19.35
CA ILE A 133 -0.05 2.41 19.20
C ILE A 133 0.50 1.94 17.87
N ARG A 134 0.89 2.89 17.00
CA ARG A 134 1.57 2.60 15.73
C ARG A 134 2.96 3.15 15.78
N ARG A 135 3.93 2.28 15.50
CA ARG A 135 5.35 2.63 15.39
C ARG A 135 5.78 2.42 13.94
N VAL A 136 6.46 3.40 13.40
CA VAL A 136 6.93 3.38 12.01
C VAL A 136 8.42 3.67 11.99
N TRP A 137 9.16 2.80 11.34
CA TRP A 137 10.58 3.01 11.00
C TRP A 137 10.69 3.08 9.49
N ALA A 138 11.52 3.98 8.98
CA ALA A 138 11.79 4.06 7.56
C ALA A 138 13.27 4.36 7.32
N THR A 139 13.84 3.79 6.24
CA THR A 139 15.21 4.04 5.80
C THR A 139 15.25 4.35 4.32
N GLU A 140 16.15 5.25 3.94
CA GLU A 140 16.50 5.53 2.54
C GLU A 140 17.75 4.74 2.10
N ASP A 141 18.45 4.13 3.05
CA ASP A 141 19.54 3.22 2.76
C ASP A 141 18.98 1.88 2.30
N LEU A 142 19.00 1.67 1.00
CA LEU A 142 18.48 0.48 0.33
C LEU A 142 19.58 -0.33 -0.36
N ASP A 143 20.85 -0.10 -0.05
CA ASP A 143 21.95 -0.78 -0.74
C ASP A 143 22.00 -2.27 -0.43
N TRP A 144 21.46 -2.65 0.72
CA TRP A 144 21.26 -4.02 1.16
C TRP A 144 20.14 -4.76 0.43
N LEU A 145 19.17 -4.05 -0.24
CA LEU A 145 17.96 -4.65 -0.80
C LEU A 145 18.22 -5.17 -2.23
N PRO A 146 18.25 -6.49 -2.44
CA PRO A 146 18.31 -7.07 -3.77
C PRO A 146 17.08 -6.70 -4.59
N GLY A 147 17.26 -6.53 -5.89
CA GLY A 147 16.15 -6.22 -6.79
C GLY A 147 15.59 -4.80 -6.67
N LYS A 148 16.13 -3.91 -5.81
CA LYS A 148 15.66 -2.51 -5.71
C LYS A 148 15.60 -1.78 -7.05
N LYS A 149 16.51 -2.10 -7.98
CA LYS A 149 16.58 -1.48 -9.32
C LYS A 149 15.39 -1.82 -10.21
N GLU A 150 14.65 -2.89 -9.90
CA GLU A 150 13.46 -3.30 -10.64
C GLU A 150 12.22 -2.48 -10.23
N TRP A 151 12.29 -1.80 -9.09
CA TRP A 151 11.23 -0.93 -8.59
C TRP A 151 11.51 0.52 -8.97
N LYS A 152 10.88 0.97 -10.04
CA LYS A 152 11.09 2.33 -10.53
C LYS A 152 10.69 3.35 -9.46
N GLY A 153 11.64 4.23 -9.10
CA GLY A 153 11.40 5.30 -8.13
C GLY A 153 11.35 4.85 -6.68
N LEU A 154 11.80 3.64 -6.34
CA LEU A 154 11.94 3.22 -4.95
C LEU A 154 13.01 4.06 -4.26
N LYS A 155 12.61 4.79 -3.21
CA LYS A 155 13.46 5.73 -2.47
C LYS A 155 13.69 5.31 -1.03
N SER A 156 12.72 4.61 -0.45
CA SER A 156 12.76 4.20 0.95
C SER A 156 11.96 2.93 1.17
N ASP A 157 12.27 2.25 2.25
CA ASP A 157 11.47 1.13 2.75
C ASP A 157 11.17 1.36 4.23
N GLY A 158 10.16 0.68 4.76
CA GLY A 158 9.73 0.89 6.13
C GLY A 158 8.96 -0.26 6.75
N LEU A 159 9.00 -0.30 8.08
CA LEU A 159 8.24 -1.21 8.91
C LEU A 159 7.18 -0.43 9.67
N VAL A 160 5.95 -0.96 9.68
CA VAL A 160 4.87 -0.48 10.53
C VAL A 160 4.50 -1.57 11.53
N GLU A 161 4.57 -1.25 12.82
CA GLU A 161 4.01 -2.08 13.88
C GLU A 161 2.77 -1.44 14.46
N SER A 162 1.76 -2.25 14.70
CA SER A 162 0.55 -1.83 15.41
C SER A 162 0.33 -2.71 16.63
N GLU A 163 0.24 -2.07 17.77
CA GLU A 163 -0.13 -2.70 19.04
C GLU A 163 -1.51 -2.20 19.44
N ARG A 164 -2.41 -3.13 19.71
CA ARG A 164 -3.79 -2.81 20.07
C ARG A 164 -4.13 -3.44 21.41
N SER A 165 -4.54 -2.60 22.37
CA SER A 165 -5.09 -3.03 23.63
C SER A 165 -6.58 -2.62 23.73
N VAL A 166 -7.39 -3.52 24.26
CA VAL A 166 -8.81 -3.27 24.56
C VAL A 166 -8.91 -3.24 26.06
N GLY A 167 -9.45 -2.18 26.63
CA GLY A 167 -9.79 -2.12 28.06
C GLY A 167 -10.87 -3.15 28.37
N GLU A 168 -10.74 -3.80 29.54
CA GLU A 168 -11.79 -4.63 30.10
C GLU A 168 -13.06 -3.81 30.42
#